data_eda255be79cd31cb6bfafa3f2236f614
#
_entry.id   eda255be79cd31cb6bfafa3f2236f614
#
_cell.length_a   1.000
_cell.length_b   1.000
_cell.length_c   1.000
_cell.angle_alpha   90.00
_cell.angle_beta   90.00
_cell.angle_gamma   90.00
#
_symmetry.space_group_name_H-M   'P 1'
#
loop_
_entity.id
_entity.type
_entity.pdbx_description
1 polymer ?
#
loop_
_entity_poly.entity_id
_entity_poly.type
_entity_poly.pdbx_seq_one_letter_code
_entity_poly.pdbx_strand_id
1 'polypeptide(L)'
;MSQSLRFVSTAIRSGYYKSLFSARETISSLVQGVVVPNVTLREHDIEQFEDDPLEFIRLDLSISASGTDHATRRQAAADVLQALVSSGYEVEATEIVGAWINSGLTEYMSNKRENWKAKDSAVYLLTAVATRGSTTQVEKSFLDICVFFY
;
A
#
# COMPACT_ATOMS: atom_id res chain seq x y z
N MET A 1 -11.55 -9.26 -8.49
CA MET A 1 -11.13 -8.25 -7.50
C MET A 1 -10.02 -7.34 -8.00
N SER A 2 -8.93 -7.84 -8.55
CA SER A 2 -7.85 -7.00 -9.14
C SER A 2 -8.33 -6.07 -10.27
N GLN A 3 -9.30 -6.46 -11.07
CA GLN A 3 -9.87 -5.60 -12.12
C GLN A 3 -10.57 -4.36 -11.56
N SER A 4 -11.31 -4.49 -10.45
CA SER A 4 -11.95 -3.33 -9.80
C SER A 4 -10.93 -2.33 -9.26
N LEU A 5 -9.84 -2.83 -8.66
CA LEU A 5 -8.74 -1.99 -8.18
C LEU A 5 -8.02 -1.27 -9.35
N ARG A 6 -7.82 -1.97 -10.47
CA ARG A 6 -7.26 -1.37 -11.69
C ARG A 6 -8.16 -0.28 -12.28
N PHE A 7 -9.46 -0.48 -12.22
CA PHE A 7 -10.41 0.56 -12.63
C PHE A 7 -10.27 1.80 -11.75
N VAL A 8 -10.18 1.64 -10.42
CA VAL A 8 -9.99 2.74 -9.48
C VAL A 8 -8.69 3.49 -9.75
N SER A 9 -7.56 2.79 -9.92
CA SER A 9 -6.28 3.43 -10.22
C SER A 9 -6.30 4.19 -11.56
N THR A 10 -6.97 3.64 -12.57
CA THR A 10 -7.18 4.31 -13.86
C THR A 10 -8.06 5.55 -13.73
N ALA A 11 -9.14 5.47 -12.96
CA ALA A 11 -10.03 6.61 -12.69
C ALA A 11 -9.29 7.76 -11.99
N ILE A 12 -8.42 7.45 -11.02
CA ILE A 12 -7.58 8.44 -10.34
C ILE A 12 -6.63 9.11 -11.35
N ARG A 13 -5.91 8.32 -12.15
CA ARG A 13 -4.94 8.83 -13.15
C ARG A 13 -5.59 9.62 -14.28
N SER A 14 -6.82 9.30 -14.66
CA SER A 14 -7.52 9.98 -15.75
C SER A 14 -7.79 11.46 -15.47
N GLY A 15 -7.83 11.87 -14.21
CA GLY A 15 -8.09 13.23 -13.77
C GLY A 15 -9.54 13.71 -13.97
N TYR A 16 -10.43 12.90 -14.55
CA TYR A 16 -11.85 13.26 -14.71
C TYR A 16 -12.59 13.44 -13.39
N TYR A 17 -12.14 12.76 -12.33
CA TYR A 17 -12.78 12.72 -11.02
C TYR A 17 -12.00 13.51 -9.96
N LYS A 18 -11.23 14.52 -10.38
CA LYS A 18 -10.41 15.33 -9.44
C LYS A 18 -11.20 15.91 -8.27
N SER A 19 -12.41 16.40 -8.53
CA SER A 19 -13.27 16.96 -7.48
C SER A 19 -13.69 15.92 -6.42
N LEU A 20 -13.82 14.65 -6.81
CA LEU A 20 -14.15 13.57 -5.89
C LEU A 20 -12.97 13.21 -4.98
N PHE A 21 -11.77 13.17 -5.53
CA PHE A 21 -10.54 12.81 -4.80
C PHE A 21 -9.87 14.00 -4.10
N SER A 22 -10.36 15.23 -4.28
CA SER A 22 -9.82 16.40 -3.58
C SER A 22 -10.20 16.45 -2.10
N ALA A 23 -11.23 15.73 -1.69
CA ALA A 23 -11.62 15.63 -0.29
C ALA A 23 -10.76 14.58 0.43
N ARG A 24 -10.10 15.00 1.55
CA ARG A 24 -9.28 14.12 2.39
C ARG A 24 -10.05 12.90 2.89
N GLU A 25 -11.34 13.07 3.18
CA GLU A 25 -12.24 12.02 3.64
C GLU A 25 -12.41 10.93 2.58
N THR A 26 -12.46 11.30 1.30
CA THR A 26 -12.55 10.34 0.18
C THR A 26 -11.28 9.51 0.08
N ILE A 27 -10.10 10.16 0.17
CA ILE A 27 -8.81 9.46 0.15
C ILE A 27 -8.69 8.54 1.37
N SER A 28 -9.07 9.02 2.57
CA SER A 28 -9.05 8.23 3.78
C SER A 28 -9.95 7.00 3.68
N SER A 29 -11.18 7.17 3.19
CA SER A 29 -12.13 6.08 2.98
C SER A 29 -11.63 5.06 1.94
N LEU A 30 -10.98 5.53 0.88
CA LEU A 30 -10.37 4.68 -0.14
C LEU A 30 -9.20 3.87 0.43
N VAL A 31 -8.30 4.51 1.18
CA VAL A 31 -7.18 3.81 1.81
C VAL A 31 -7.68 2.79 2.82
N GLN A 32 -8.56 3.19 3.73
CA GLN A 32 -9.08 2.32 4.79
C GLN A 32 -9.96 1.19 4.26
N GLY A 33 -10.87 1.48 3.33
CA GLY A 33 -11.89 0.52 2.88
C GLY A 33 -11.43 -0.34 1.70
N VAL A 34 -10.43 0.10 0.95
CA VAL A 34 -9.99 -0.58 -0.27
C VAL A 34 -8.53 -1.00 -0.21
N VAL A 35 -7.61 -0.09 0.09
CA VAL A 35 -6.18 -0.39 0.02
C VAL A 35 -5.76 -1.33 1.14
N VAL A 36 -5.95 -0.94 2.40
CA VAL A 36 -5.51 -1.71 3.58
C VAL A 36 -6.03 -3.14 3.58
N PRO A 37 -7.34 -3.42 3.37
CA PRO A 37 -7.85 -4.80 3.35
C PRO A 37 -7.32 -5.65 2.19
N ASN A 38 -6.83 -5.02 1.13
CA ASN A 38 -6.28 -5.72 -0.03
C ASN A 38 -4.74 -5.85 0.02
N VAL A 39 -4.07 -5.09 0.86
CA VAL A 39 -2.63 -5.27 1.18
C VAL A 39 -2.44 -6.35 2.24
N THR A 40 -3.32 -6.46 3.21
CA THR A 40 -3.23 -7.44 4.31
C THR A 40 -3.22 -8.88 3.78
N LEU A 41 -2.28 -9.68 4.29
CA LEU A 41 -2.16 -11.11 3.96
C LEU A 41 -3.39 -11.89 4.44
N ARG A 42 -3.96 -12.70 3.55
CA ARG A 42 -5.04 -13.65 3.83
C ARG A 42 -4.48 -15.06 3.98
N GLU A 43 -5.27 -15.98 4.52
CA GLU A 43 -4.85 -17.38 4.67
C GLU A 43 -4.38 -17.99 3.34
N HIS A 44 -5.09 -17.73 2.26
CA HIS A 44 -4.68 -18.22 0.93
C HIS A 44 -3.32 -17.66 0.47
N ASP A 45 -2.98 -16.42 0.80
CA ASP A 45 -1.67 -15.84 0.48
C ASP A 45 -0.56 -16.56 1.29
N ILE A 46 -0.86 -16.98 2.52
CA ILE A 46 0.05 -17.72 3.39
C ILE A 46 0.25 -19.15 2.86
N GLU A 47 -0.84 -19.83 2.51
CA GLU A 47 -0.79 -21.15 1.88
C GLU A 47 0.07 -21.15 0.62
N GLN A 48 -0.11 -20.15 -0.26
CA GLN A 48 0.71 -20.00 -1.47
C GLN A 48 2.19 -19.76 -1.13
N PHE A 49 2.47 -18.99 -0.09
CA PHE A 49 3.85 -18.77 0.37
C PHE A 49 4.47 -20.06 0.94
N GLU A 50 3.71 -20.86 1.66
CA GLU A 50 4.18 -22.15 2.21
C GLU A 50 4.43 -23.17 1.10
N ASP A 51 3.61 -23.18 0.05
CA ASP A 51 3.74 -24.08 -1.09
C ASP A 51 4.95 -23.73 -1.97
N ASP A 52 5.11 -22.48 -2.36
CA ASP A 52 6.24 -21.98 -3.16
C ASP A 52 6.64 -20.55 -2.77
N PRO A 53 7.53 -20.40 -1.77
CA PRO A 53 7.96 -19.08 -1.28
C PRO A 53 8.63 -18.22 -2.35
N LEU A 54 9.40 -18.82 -3.25
CA LEU A 54 10.14 -18.07 -4.27
C LEU A 54 9.19 -17.51 -5.32
N GLU A 55 8.23 -18.31 -5.77
CA GLU A 55 7.23 -17.85 -6.74
C GLU A 55 6.32 -16.80 -6.12
N PHE A 56 5.90 -16.99 -4.85
CA PHE A 56 5.10 -15.98 -4.14
C PHE A 56 5.83 -14.63 -4.07
N ILE A 57 7.09 -14.62 -3.65
CA ILE A 57 7.91 -13.40 -3.55
C ILE A 57 8.10 -12.78 -4.95
N ARG A 58 8.36 -13.59 -5.95
CA ARG A 58 8.52 -13.12 -7.33
C ARG A 58 7.27 -12.44 -7.85
N LEU A 59 6.10 -13.02 -7.59
CA LEU A 59 4.82 -12.45 -8.01
C LEU A 59 4.46 -11.20 -7.20
N ASP A 60 4.64 -11.23 -5.89
CA ASP A 60 4.20 -10.16 -4.98
C ASP A 60 5.09 -8.90 -5.07
N LEU A 61 6.39 -9.07 -5.30
CA LEU A 61 7.36 -7.97 -5.38
C LEU A 61 7.71 -7.56 -6.82
N SER A 62 7.16 -8.19 -7.86
CA SER A 62 7.51 -7.84 -9.23
C SER A 62 6.92 -6.47 -9.60
N ILE A 63 7.80 -5.48 -9.76
CA ILE A 63 7.48 -4.10 -10.16
C ILE A 63 6.88 -4.07 -11.59
N SER A 64 7.17 -5.07 -12.39
CA SER A 64 6.72 -5.17 -13.79
C SER A 64 5.25 -5.59 -13.96
N ALA A 65 4.60 -6.07 -12.92
CA ALA A 65 3.21 -6.54 -12.98
C ALA A 65 2.16 -5.41 -12.93
N SER A 66 2.60 -4.18 -12.65
CA SER A 66 1.76 -2.99 -12.73
C SER A 66 1.28 -2.80 -14.17
N GLY A 67 0.06 -3.26 -14.46
CA GLY A 67 -0.53 -3.18 -15.80
C GLY A 67 -0.70 -4.50 -16.54
N THR A 68 -0.18 -5.62 -16.04
CA THR A 68 -0.39 -6.96 -16.62
C THR A 68 -1.64 -7.63 -16.03
N ASP A 69 -2.23 -8.58 -16.77
CA ASP A 69 -3.40 -9.34 -16.30
C ASP A 69 -3.10 -10.26 -15.11
N HIS A 70 -1.83 -10.38 -14.73
CA HIS A 70 -1.32 -11.25 -13.67
C HIS A 70 -0.97 -10.52 -12.36
N ALA A 71 -1.33 -9.23 -12.22
CA ALA A 71 -1.08 -8.49 -10.98
C ALA A 71 -1.81 -9.13 -9.80
N THR A 72 -1.07 -9.36 -8.70
CA THR A 72 -1.67 -9.84 -7.45
C THR A 72 -2.65 -8.80 -6.89
N ARG A 73 -3.52 -9.23 -5.98
CA ARG A 73 -4.43 -8.34 -5.25
C ARG A 73 -3.66 -7.23 -4.52
N ARG A 74 -2.54 -7.58 -3.90
CA ARG A 74 -1.69 -6.65 -3.16
C ARG A 74 -1.04 -5.62 -4.08
N GLN A 75 -0.52 -6.06 -5.22
CA GLN A 75 0.03 -5.16 -6.24
C GLN A 75 -1.01 -4.20 -6.80
N ALA A 76 -2.24 -4.68 -7.06
CA ALA A 76 -3.31 -3.83 -7.53
C ALA A 76 -3.72 -2.78 -6.48
N ALA A 77 -3.67 -3.12 -5.18
CA ALA A 77 -3.90 -2.17 -4.10
C ALA A 77 -2.76 -1.14 -3.98
N ALA A 78 -1.50 -1.58 -4.11
CA ALA A 78 -0.35 -0.68 -4.17
C ALA A 78 -0.42 0.28 -5.37
N ASP A 79 -0.91 -0.18 -6.53
CA ASP A 79 -1.10 0.66 -7.72
C ASP A 79 -2.14 1.77 -7.50
N VAL A 80 -3.16 1.54 -6.67
CA VAL A 80 -4.11 2.59 -6.26
C VAL A 80 -3.39 3.68 -5.44
N LEU A 81 -2.51 3.31 -4.49
CA LEU A 81 -1.70 4.28 -3.74
C LEU A 81 -0.77 5.06 -4.65
N GLN A 82 -0.08 4.37 -5.55
CA GLN A 82 0.81 5.01 -6.52
C GLN A 82 0.05 5.95 -7.47
N ALA A 83 -1.19 5.61 -7.81
CA ALA A 83 -2.05 6.49 -8.59
C ALA A 83 -2.40 7.78 -7.82
N LEU A 84 -2.72 7.69 -6.53
CA LEU A 84 -2.96 8.87 -5.68
C LEU A 84 -1.72 9.77 -5.60
N VAL A 85 -0.56 9.19 -5.27
CA VAL A 85 0.71 9.92 -5.16
C VAL A 85 1.07 10.61 -6.48
N SER A 86 0.98 9.90 -7.60
CA SER A 86 1.34 10.44 -8.92
C SER A 86 0.32 11.43 -9.52
N SER A 87 -0.89 11.48 -8.98
CA SER A 87 -1.97 12.36 -9.45
C SER A 87 -2.12 13.66 -8.65
N GLY A 88 -1.18 13.94 -7.75
CA GLY A 88 -1.13 15.19 -6.98
C GLY A 88 -1.77 15.14 -5.59
N TYR A 89 -2.08 13.93 -5.08
CA TYR A 89 -2.60 13.70 -3.72
C TYR A 89 -1.53 13.11 -2.80
N GLU A 90 -0.25 13.40 -3.08
CA GLU A 90 0.89 12.81 -2.38
C GLU A 90 0.86 13.11 -0.88
N VAL A 91 0.61 14.35 -0.49
CA VAL A 91 0.64 14.79 0.91
C VAL A 91 -0.43 14.07 1.72
N GLU A 92 -1.68 14.12 1.26
CA GLU A 92 -2.81 13.50 1.94
C GLU A 92 -2.68 11.97 2.00
N ALA A 93 -2.29 11.35 0.88
CA ALA A 93 -2.09 9.91 0.81
C ALA A 93 -0.97 9.45 1.74
N THR A 94 0.17 10.15 1.76
CA THR A 94 1.33 9.81 2.59
C THR A 94 1.03 9.97 4.08
N GLU A 95 0.34 11.04 4.49
CA GLU A 95 -0.07 11.23 5.88
C GLU A 95 -1.04 10.12 6.36
N ILE A 96 -2.06 9.79 5.56
CA ILE A 96 -3.04 8.77 5.90
C ILE A 96 -2.37 7.39 5.98
N VAL A 97 -1.55 7.05 4.98
CA VAL A 97 -0.83 5.77 4.95
C VAL A 97 0.21 5.71 6.07
N GLY A 98 0.89 6.81 6.37
CA GLY A 98 1.83 6.91 7.49
C GLY A 98 1.19 6.59 8.84
N ALA A 99 -0.03 7.05 9.07
CA ALA A 99 -0.80 6.69 10.27
C ALA A 99 -1.08 5.18 10.35
N TRP A 100 -1.45 4.55 9.23
CA TRP A 100 -1.65 3.10 9.15
C TRP A 100 -0.36 2.31 9.36
N ILE A 101 0.76 2.76 8.80
CA ILE A 101 2.08 2.15 9.01
C ILE A 101 2.44 2.20 10.50
N ASN A 102 2.34 3.36 11.13
CA ASN A 102 2.64 3.51 12.56
C ASN A 102 1.75 2.62 13.44
N SER A 103 0.45 2.54 13.12
CA SER A 103 -0.48 1.66 13.84
C SER A 103 -0.08 0.19 13.69
N GLY A 104 0.21 -0.27 12.47
CA GLY A 104 0.62 -1.65 12.21
C GLY A 104 1.95 -2.03 12.88
N LEU A 105 2.93 -1.12 12.91
CA LEU A 105 4.19 -1.33 13.61
C LEU A 105 4.00 -1.35 15.13
N THR A 106 3.15 -0.50 15.68
CA THR A 106 2.80 -0.50 17.12
C THR A 106 2.11 -1.80 17.49
N GLU A 107 1.17 -2.28 16.70
CA GLU A 107 0.50 -3.56 16.87
C GLU A 107 1.52 -4.72 16.85
N TYR A 108 2.44 -4.74 15.89
CA TYR A 108 3.52 -5.72 15.84
C TYR A 108 4.39 -5.70 17.10
N MET A 109 4.74 -4.52 17.60
CA MET A 109 5.58 -4.39 18.80
C MET A 109 4.88 -4.89 20.08
N SER A 110 3.56 -4.87 20.14
CA SER A 110 2.80 -5.39 21.27
C SER A 110 2.88 -6.92 21.40
N ASN A 111 2.89 -7.64 20.29
CA ASN A 111 3.11 -9.10 20.24
C ASN A 111 3.69 -9.50 18.87
N LYS A 112 5.01 -9.52 18.78
CA LYS A 112 5.75 -9.77 17.53
C LYS A 112 5.42 -11.12 16.87
N ARG A 113 5.07 -12.13 17.67
CA ARG A 113 4.81 -13.48 17.18
C ARG A 113 3.43 -13.59 16.52
N GLU A 114 2.43 -12.98 17.12
CA GLU A 114 1.05 -13.06 16.62
C GLU A 114 0.74 -11.98 15.57
N ASN A 115 1.33 -10.77 15.74
CA ASN A 115 1.03 -9.60 14.93
C ASN A 115 2.02 -9.37 13.76
N TRP A 116 2.70 -10.42 13.30
CA TRP A 116 3.66 -10.29 12.20
C TRP A 116 3.01 -9.84 10.88
N LYS A 117 1.72 -10.18 10.65
CA LYS A 117 0.95 -9.71 9.48
C LYS A 117 0.77 -8.19 9.47
N ALA A 118 0.65 -7.56 10.64
CA ALA A 118 0.57 -6.11 10.75
C ALA A 118 1.88 -5.43 10.31
N LYS A 119 3.03 -6.01 10.68
CA LYS A 119 4.34 -5.55 10.21
C LYS A 119 4.47 -5.74 8.70
N ASP A 120 4.11 -6.90 8.16
CA ASP A 120 4.15 -7.16 6.71
C ASP A 120 3.34 -6.12 5.94
N SER A 121 2.11 -5.87 6.36
CA SER A 121 1.23 -4.87 5.75
C SER A 121 1.82 -3.46 5.84
N ALA A 122 2.41 -3.09 6.98
CA ALA A 122 3.05 -1.80 7.17
C ALA A 122 4.25 -1.61 6.23
N VAL A 123 5.12 -2.62 6.12
CA VAL A 123 6.28 -2.60 5.20
C VAL A 123 5.81 -2.54 3.74
N TYR A 124 4.77 -3.29 3.38
CA TYR A 124 4.24 -3.28 2.03
C TYR A 124 3.64 -1.91 1.64
N LEU A 125 2.85 -1.30 2.52
CA LEU A 125 2.32 0.06 2.34
C LEU A 125 3.45 1.08 2.20
N LEU A 126 4.48 0.96 3.04
CA LEU A 126 5.66 1.81 3.00
C LEU A 126 6.35 1.73 1.64
N THR A 127 6.61 0.53 1.14
CA THR A 127 7.21 0.30 -0.17
C THR A 127 6.35 0.88 -1.29
N ALA A 128 5.03 0.75 -1.20
CA ALA A 128 4.10 1.25 -2.22
C ALA A 128 4.14 2.78 -2.36
N VAL A 129 4.30 3.54 -1.28
CA VAL A 129 4.40 5.01 -1.32
C VAL A 129 5.82 5.49 -1.62
N ALA A 130 6.87 4.75 -1.19
CA ALA A 130 8.27 5.12 -1.38
C ALA A 130 8.74 5.02 -2.83
N THR A 131 8.22 4.07 -3.60
CA THR A 131 8.72 3.78 -4.96
C THR A 131 8.41 4.86 -6.00
N ARG A 132 7.57 5.85 -5.71
CA ARG A 132 7.23 6.92 -6.65
C ARG A 132 7.07 8.30 -6.02
N GLY A 133 7.23 8.45 -4.73
CA GLY A 133 7.21 9.75 -4.08
C GLY A 133 8.40 10.59 -4.52
N SER A 134 8.18 11.88 -4.78
CA SER A 134 9.27 12.84 -4.90
C SER A 134 10.01 12.86 -3.55
N THR A 135 11.30 12.59 -3.58
CA THR A 135 12.18 12.21 -2.47
C THR A 135 12.14 13.10 -1.22
N THR A 136 11.62 14.31 -1.32
CA THR A 136 11.73 15.33 -0.26
C THR A 136 10.75 15.21 0.90
N GLN A 137 9.54 14.69 0.68
CA GLN A 137 8.53 14.57 1.76
C GLN A 137 8.55 13.17 2.40
N VAL A 138 8.82 12.15 1.60
CA VAL A 138 8.91 10.76 2.07
C VAL A 138 10.15 10.56 2.94
N GLU A 139 11.31 11.15 2.60
CA GLU A 139 12.53 11.06 3.41
C GLU A 139 12.34 11.59 4.84
N LYS A 140 11.61 12.66 5.03
CA LYS A 140 11.42 13.25 6.36
C LYS A 140 10.52 12.38 7.24
N SER A 141 9.45 11.85 6.69
CA SER A 141 8.55 10.91 7.39
C SER A 141 9.21 9.54 7.60
N PHE A 142 10.08 9.10 6.69
CA PHE A 142 10.84 7.85 6.77
C PHE A 142 11.92 7.88 7.83
N LEU A 143 12.67 8.97 7.92
CA LEU A 143 13.71 9.13 8.93
C LEU A 143 13.11 9.17 10.33
N ASP A 144 11.96 9.84 10.50
CA ASP A 144 11.26 9.87 11.78
C ASP A 144 10.75 8.47 12.19
N ILE A 145 10.29 7.66 11.23
CA ILE A 145 9.86 6.27 11.49
C ILE A 145 11.07 5.37 11.77
N CYS A 146 12.17 5.48 11.00
CA CYS A 146 13.37 4.67 11.22
C CYS A 146 14.08 5.01 12.53
N VAL A 147 14.15 6.28 12.92
CA VAL A 147 14.77 6.71 14.19
C VAL A 147 13.98 6.25 15.42
N PHE A 148 12.67 6.04 15.29
CA PHE A 148 11.85 5.56 16.41
C PHE A 148 11.97 4.04 16.68
N PHE A 149 12.55 3.26 15.74
CA PHE A 149 12.62 1.79 15.80
C PHE A 149 14.04 1.23 15.90
N TYR A 150 15.05 2.09 16.05
CA TYR A 150 16.42 1.74 16.41
C TYR A 150 16.70 2.13 17.87
#